data_d2bff7a2a4a638c1cf01c2a2a35487fe
#
_entry.id   d2bff7a2a4a638c1cf01c2a2a35487fe
#
_cell.length_a   1.000
_cell.length_b   1.000
_cell.length_c   1.000
_cell.angle_alpha   90.00
_cell.angle_beta   90.00
_cell.angle_gamma   90.00
#
_symmetry.space_group_name_H-M   'P 1'
#
loop_
_entity.id
_entity.type
_entity.pdbx_description
1 polymer ?
#
loop_
_entity_poly.entity_id
_entity_poly.type
_entity_poly.pdbx_seq_one_letter_code
_entity_poly.pdbx_strand_id
1 'polypeptide(L)'
;MDEILLVTGGSRGIGAATALLAARKGYRVVVNYASNEAAAQEVVRAIRAGGGTAAAIQADVADEGQVLAMFARIDQEFGRLTALVNNAGVVDQPQRVDEMSLQRLKRIFDINVIGSFLCAREAVRRMSTRHGGPGGAIVNVSSAASRLGSPAQYVDYAAAKGAIDVLTQGLAKEVGGEGIRVNAVRPGLIDTEIHASGGLPDRVKELAHLVPMQRGGSAEEVAQAIVWLLSPEASYTTMSLVEVSGGR
;
A
#
# COMPACT_ATOMS: atom_id res chain seq x y z
N MET A 1 -12.53 -16.34 12.75
CA MET A 1 -13.14 -15.53 11.65
C MET A 1 -12.15 -15.54 10.51
N ASP A 2 -12.62 -15.67 9.28
CA ASP A 2 -11.73 -15.60 8.11
C ASP A 2 -11.23 -14.16 7.96
N GLU A 3 -9.93 -13.94 8.05
CA GLU A 3 -9.30 -12.63 7.87
C GLU A 3 -9.31 -12.28 6.38
N ILE A 4 -9.96 -11.17 6.01
CA ILE A 4 -10.09 -10.72 4.62
C ILE A 4 -9.24 -9.49 4.41
N LEU A 5 -8.26 -9.61 3.53
CA LEU A 5 -7.29 -8.56 3.21
C LEU A 5 -7.50 -8.01 1.79
N LEU A 6 -7.64 -6.70 1.67
CA LEU A 6 -7.48 -5.99 0.40
C LEU A 6 -6.07 -5.41 0.29
N VAL A 7 -5.37 -5.72 -0.82
CA VAL A 7 -4.10 -5.07 -1.18
C VAL A 7 -4.32 -4.25 -2.45
N THR A 8 -4.29 -2.92 -2.34
CA THR A 8 -4.38 -2.05 -3.50
C THR A 8 -3.06 -2.03 -4.27
N GLY A 9 -3.13 -2.05 -5.61
CA GLY A 9 -1.93 -2.19 -6.44
C GLY A 9 -1.18 -3.49 -6.17
N GLY A 10 -1.88 -4.58 -5.88
CA GLY A 10 -1.35 -5.87 -5.45
C GLY A 10 -0.77 -6.76 -6.56
N SER A 11 -0.68 -6.27 -7.79
CA SER A 11 -0.26 -7.10 -8.94
C SER A 11 1.25 -7.23 -9.14
N ARG A 12 2.08 -6.40 -8.46
CA ARG A 12 3.54 -6.39 -8.60
C ARG A 12 4.24 -5.82 -7.35
N GLY A 13 5.56 -5.95 -7.29
CA GLY A 13 6.42 -5.34 -6.27
C GLY A 13 5.98 -5.64 -4.84
N ILE A 14 5.99 -4.62 -3.98
CA ILE A 14 5.64 -4.74 -2.56
C ILE A 14 4.22 -5.29 -2.38
N GLY A 15 3.25 -4.84 -3.22
CA GLY A 15 1.87 -5.30 -3.14
C GLY A 15 1.73 -6.81 -3.39
N ALA A 16 2.38 -7.33 -4.43
CA ALA A 16 2.35 -8.76 -4.76
C ALA A 16 3.05 -9.59 -3.67
N ALA A 17 4.23 -9.16 -3.20
CA ALA A 17 4.94 -9.83 -2.11
C ALA A 17 4.09 -9.87 -0.82
N THR A 18 3.39 -8.76 -0.52
CA THR A 18 2.47 -8.68 0.62
C THR A 18 1.28 -9.64 0.46
N ALA A 19 0.65 -9.66 -0.72
CA ALA A 19 -0.47 -10.57 -1.02
C ALA A 19 -0.09 -12.04 -0.85
N LEU A 20 1.06 -12.44 -1.41
CA LEU A 20 1.59 -13.80 -1.30
C LEU A 20 1.92 -14.18 0.14
N LEU A 21 2.58 -13.29 0.89
CA LEU A 21 2.94 -13.55 2.28
C LEU A 21 1.71 -13.63 3.19
N ALA A 22 0.76 -12.70 3.03
CA ALA A 22 -0.47 -12.68 3.81
C ALA A 22 -1.32 -13.94 3.59
N ALA A 23 -1.42 -14.42 2.34
CA ALA A 23 -2.11 -15.66 2.03
C ALA A 23 -1.48 -16.86 2.76
N ARG A 24 -0.14 -16.95 2.84
CA ARG A 24 0.57 -17.98 3.63
C ARG A 24 0.30 -17.88 5.13
N LYS A 25 -0.11 -16.71 5.61
CA LYS A 25 -0.52 -16.47 7.02
C LYS A 25 -2.02 -16.69 7.26
N GLY A 26 -2.77 -17.16 6.24
CA GLY A 26 -4.18 -17.52 6.38
C GLY A 26 -5.17 -16.44 5.95
N TYR A 27 -4.72 -15.29 5.47
CA TYR A 27 -5.62 -14.27 4.91
C TYR A 27 -6.27 -14.75 3.61
N ARG A 28 -7.56 -14.47 3.44
CA ARG A 28 -8.23 -14.48 2.15
C ARG A 28 -7.93 -13.15 1.46
N VAL A 29 -7.24 -13.19 0.33
CA VAL A 29 -6.62 -11.98 -0.25
C VAL A 29 -7.36 -11.50 -1.49
N VAL A 30 -7.71 -10.22 -1.49
CA VAL A 30 -8.16 -9.50 -2.68
C VAL A 30 -6.99 -8.69 -3.25
N VAL A 31 -6.58 -9.03 -4.46
CA VAL A 31 -5.53 -8.35 -5.22
C VAL A 31 -6.20 -7.31 -6.12
N ASN A 32 -6.12 -6.02 -5.73
CA ASN A 32 -6.59 -4.96 -6.62
C ASN A 32 -5.51 -4.59 -7.64
N TYR A 33 -5.95 -4.28 -8.85
CA TYR A 33 -5.12 -3.76 -9.95
C TYR A 33 -5.89 -2.73 -10.76
N ALA A 34 -5.17 -1.80 -11.41
CA ALA A 34 -5.81 -0.81 -12.29
C ALA A 34 -5.88 -1.28 -13.76
N SER A 35 -4.78 -1.78 -14.34
CA SER A 35 -4.71 -2.07 -15.78
C SER A 35 -4.08 -3.42 -16.13
N ASN A 36 -3.15 -3.95 -15.32
CA ASN A 36 -2.45 -5.20 -15.65
C ASN A 36 -3.13 -6.41 -15.02
N GLU A 37 -4.17 -6.91 -15.70
CA GLU A 37 -4.91 -8.09 -15.27
C GLU A 37 -4.03 -9.35 -15.25
N ALA A 38 -3.20 -9.54 -16.26
CA ALA A 38 -2.35 -10.73 -16.37
C ALA A 38 -1.45 -10.89 -15.13
N ALA A 39 -0.77 -9.81 -14.70
CA ALA A 39 0.06 -9.82 -13.51
C ALA A 39 -0.76 -10.07 -12.23
N ALA A 40 -1.95 -9.49 -12.10
CA ALA A 40 -2.82 -9.74 -10.95
C ALA A 40 -3.28 -11.21 -10.87
N GLN A 41 -3.62 -11.79 -12.03
CA GLN A 41 -4.00 -13.21 -12.12
C GLN A 41 -2.83 -14.16 -11.83
N GLU A 42 -1.60 -13.77 -12.12
CA GLU A 42 -0.42 -14.57 -11.72
C GLU A 42 -0.27 -14.64 -10.21
N VAL A 43 -0.43 -13.49 -9.51
CA VAL A 43 -0.42 -13.46 -8.04
C VAL A 43 -1.55 -14.34 -7.48
N VAL A 44 -2.76 -14.24 -8.02
CA VAL A 44 -3.90 -15.07 -7.60
C VAL A 44 -3.63 -16.55 -7.83
N ARG A 45 -3.09 -16.93 -8.99
CA ARG A 45 -2.72 -18.34 -9.27
C ARG A 45 -1.67 -18.85 -8.29
N ALA A 46 -0.64 -18.06 -7.99
CA ALA A 46 0.39 -18.43 -7.04
C ALA A 46 -0.16 -18.64 -5.62
N ILE A 47 -1.07 -17.77 -5.17
CA ILE A 47 -1.75 -17.92 -3.88
C ILE A 47 -2.57 -19.21 -3.84
N ARG A 48 -3.37 -19.46 -4.89
CA ARG A 48 -4.22 -20.66 -4.97
C ARG A 48 -3.42 -21.96 -5.08
N ALA A 49 -2.32 -21.94 -5.81
CA ALA A 49 -1.40 -23.08 -5.89
C ALA A 49 -0.76 -23.42 -4.53
N GLY A 50 -0.57 -22.42 -3.66
CA GLY A 50 -0.15 -22.58 -2.27
C GLY A 50 -1.29 -22.96 -1.30
N GLY A 51 -2.50 -23.27 -1.78
CA GLY A 51 -3.66 -23.63 -0.96
C GLY A 51 -4.43 -22.43 -0.36
N GLY A 52 -4.05 -21.20 -0.69
CA GLY A 52 -4.72 -19.99 -0.22
C GLY A 52 -5.96 -19.60 -1.05
N THR A 53 -6.72 -18.64 -0.54
CA THR A 53 -7.90 -18.07 -1.24
C THR A 53 -7.57 -16.66 -1.71
N ALA A 54 -7.74 -16.40 -3.00
CA ALA A 54 -7.55 -15.06 -3.55
C ALA A 54 -8.44 -14.78 -4.76
N ALA A 55 -8.74 -13.49 -5.01
CA ALA A 55 -9.31 -13.01 -6.27
C ALA A 55 -8.64 -11.71 -6.70
N ALA A 56 -8.64 -11.46 -8.02
CA ALA A 56 -8.22 -10.19 -8.58
C ALA A 56 -9.47 -9.32 -8.85
N ILE A 57 -9.43 -8.05 -8.44
CA ILE A 57 -10.50 -7.08 -8.71
C ILE A 57 -9.89 -5.83 -9.35
N GLN A 58 -10.38 -5.51 -10.55
CA GLN A 58 -9.99 -4.28 -11.23
C GLN A 58 -10.68 -3.08 -10.60
N ALA A 59 -9.91 -2.07 -10.24
CA ALA A 59 -10.39 -0.73 -9.90
C ALA A 59 -9.22 0.26 -9.95
N ASP A 60 -9.44 1.43 -10.55
CA ASP A 60 -8.56 2.57 -10.36
C ASP A 60 -8.93 3.23 -9.01
N VAL A 61 -7.97 3.29 -8.10
CA VAL A 61 -8.19 3.87 -6.76
C VAL A 61 -8.44 5.38 -6.81
N ALA A 62 -8.06 6.05 -7.90
CA ALA A 62 -8.35 7.47 -8.13
C ALA A 62 -9.81 7.73 -8.54
N ASP A 63 -10.56 6.70 -8.89
CA ASP A 63 -11.98 6.77 -9.26
C ASP A 63 -12.87 6.27 -8.10
N GLU A 64 -13.62 7.18 -7.50
CA GLU A 64 -14.49 6.85 -6.35
C GLU A 64 -15.54 5.79 -6.71
N GLY A 65 -16.12 5.86 -7.91
CA GLY A 65 -17.13 4.89 -8.34
C GLY A 65 -16.58 3.47 -8.43
N GLN A 66 -15.35 3.33 -8.97
CA GLN A 66 -14.67 2.04 -9.05
C GLN A 66 -14.26 1.54 -7.65
N VAL A 67 -13.81 2.42 -6.75
CA VAL A 67 -13.52 2.05 -5.36
C VAL A 67 -14.78 1.51 -4.68
N LEU A 68 -15.91 2.21 -4.77
CA LEU A 68 -17.18 1.77 -4.18
C LEU A 68 -17.61 0.41 -4.75
N ALA A 69 -17.54 0.21 -6.07
CA ALA A 69 -17.87 -1.06 -6.71
C ALA A 69 -16.93 -2.21 -6.27
N MET A 70 -15.62 -1.95 -6.13
CA MET A 70 -14.66 -2.92 -5.63
C MET A 70 -15.01 -3.37 -4.21
N PHE A 71 -15.29 -2.45 -3.31
CA PHE A 71 -15.65 -2.81 -1.93
C PHE A 71 -17.00 -3.52 -1.83
N ALA A 72 -18.00 -3.15 -2.63
CA ALA A 72 -19.28 -3.86 -2.70
C ALA A 72 -19.07 -5.30 -3.19
N ARG A 73 -18.21 -5.52 -4.17
CA ARG A 73 -17.88 -6.85 -4.66
C ARG A 73 -17.14 -7.68 -3.60
N ILE A 74 -16.23 -7.07 -2.81
CA ILE A 74 -15.58 -7.73 -1.68
C ILE A 74 -16.62 -8.21 -0.66
N ASP A 75 -17.57 -7.35 -0.29
CA ASP A 75 -18.63 -7.72 0.65
C ASP A 75 -19.45 -8.93 0.16
N GLN A 76 -19.74 -9.00 -1.14
CA GLN A 76 -20.53 -10.07 -1.74
C GLN A 76 -19.76 -11.40 -1.86
N GLU A 77 -18.51 -11.37 -2.28
CA GLU A 77 -17.72 -12.57 -2.62
C GLU A 77 -16.90 -13.10 -1.44
N PHE A 78 -16.45 -12.24 -0.57
CA PHE A 78 -15.52 -12.56 0.53
C PHE A 78 -16.16 -12.36 1.90
N GLY A 79 -17.06 -11.40 2.02
CA GLY A 79 -17.61 -10.94 3.29
C GLY A 79 -16.95 -9.65 3.77
N ARG A 80 -17.12 -9.33 5.05
CA ARG A 80 -16.70 -8.06 5.64
C ARG A 80 -15.18 -7.95 5.75
N LEU A 81 -14.60 -6.91 5.19
CA LEU A 81 -13.16 -6.64 5.21
C LEU A 81 -12.64 -6.51 6.66
N THR A 82 -11.47 -7.09 6.97
CA THR A 82 -10.78 -7.01 8.26
C THR A 82 -9.38 -6.39 8.15
N ALA A 83 -8.80 -6.34 6.95
CA ALA A 83 -7.48 -5.79 6.73
C ALA A 83 -7.38 -5.02 5.40
N LEU A 84 -6.66 -3.89 5.42
CA LEU A 84 -6.37 -3.09 4.22
C LEU A 84 -4.88 -2.77 4.14
N VAL A 85 -4.29 -2.98 2.97
CA VAL A 85 -2.98 -2.42 2.61
C VAL A 85 -3.17 -1.40 1.48
N ASN A 86 -3.06 -0.11 1.81
CA ASN A 86 -3.00 0.98 0.86
C ASN A 86 -1.60 1.02 0.24
N ASN A 87 -1.40 0.26 -0.83
CA ASN A 87 -0.12 0.15 -1.52
C ASN A 87 -0.13 0.79 -2.91
N ALA A 88 -1.29 0.94 -3.55
CA ALA A 88 -1.38 1.58 -4.86
C ALA A 88 -0.67 2.93 -4.87
N GLY A 89 0.23 3.10 -5.82
CA GLY A 89 1.00 4.33 -5.94
C GLY A 89 1.82 4.36 -7.22
N VAL A 90 2.10 5.57 -7.67
CA VAL A 90 2.87 5.84 -8.89
C VAL A 90 3.89 6.94 -8.65
N VAL A 91 4.96 6.90 -9.44
CA VAL A 91 5.91 7.99 -9.65
C VAL A 91 5.81 8.46 -11.11
N ASP A 92 6.50 9.53 -11.45
CA ASP A 92 6.63 10.01 -12.82
C ASP A 92 8.11 10.15 -13.19
N GLN A 93 8.44 10.67 -14.36
CA GLN A 93 9.84 10.94 -14.74
C GLN A 93 10.47 11.98 -13.80
N PRO A 94 11.79 11.89 -13.51
CA PRO A 94 12.47 12.89 -12.70
C PRO A 94 12.28 14.29 -13.28
N GLN A 95 11.89 15.25 -12.47
CA GLN A 95 11.62 16.61 -12.90
C GLN A 95 11.75 17.60 -11.73
N ARG A 96 12.15 18.84 -12.03
CA ARG A 96 12.14 19.94 -11.05
C ARG A 96 10.71 20.48 -10.87
N VAL A 97 10.42 21.05 -9.71
CA VAL A 97 9.08 21.56 -9.39
C VAL A 97 8.60 22.62 -10.38
N ASP A 98 9.48 23.51 -10.83
CA ASP A 98 9.19 24.58 -11.78
C ASP A 98 8.87 24.08 -13.20
N GLU A 99 9.08 22.79 -13.47
CA GLU A 99 8.78 22.14 -14.73
C GLU A 99 7.54 21.21 -14.68
N MET A 100 7.06 20.92 -13.46
CA MET A 100 5.94 19.98 -13.28
C MET A 100 4.61 20.54 -13.77
N SER A 101 3.94 19.82 -14.66
CA SER A 101 2.60 20.19 -15.12
C SER A 101 1.53 19.96 -14.04
N LEU A 102 0.44 20.74 -14.11
CA LEU A 102 -0.73 20.50 -13.26
C LEU A 102 -1.31 19.10 -13.45
N GLN A 103 -1.29 18.56 -14.68
CA GLN A 103 -1.78 17.22 -14.98
C GLN A 103 -0.97 16.14 -14.21
N ARG A 104 0.36 16.27 -14.18
CA ARG A 104 1.24 15.39 -13.40
C ARG A 104 0.92 15.49 -11.91
N LEU A 105 0.83 16.71 -11.37
CA LEU A 105 0.53 16.93 -9.96
C LEU A 105 -0.81 16.29 -9.59
N LYS A 106 -1.87 16.52 -10.37
CA LYS A 106 -3.18 15.89 -10.15
C LYS A 106 -3.08 14.36 -10.15
N ARG A 107 -2.45 13.77 -11.18
CA ARG A 107 -2.29 12.32 -11.29
C ARG A 107 -1.57 11.72 -10.08
N ILE A 108 -0.47 12.36 -9.63
CA ILE A 108 0.30 11.90 -8.47
C ILE A 108 -0.56 11.96 -7.19
N PHE A 109 -1.28 13.06 -6.96
CA PHE A 109 -2.10 13.22 -5.77
C PHE A 109 -3.37 12.37 -5.83
N ASP A 110 -4.05 12.26 -6.97
CA ASP A 110 -5.27 11.48 -7.12
C ASP A 110 -5.01 10.00 -6.77
N ILE A 111 -3.92 9.41 -7.30
CA ILE A 111 -3.60 8.00 -7.05
C ILE A 111 -2.99 7.80 -5.66
N ASN A 112 -1.91 8.55 -5.31
CA ASN A 112 -1.14 8.27 -4.09
C ASN A 112 -1.82 8.77 -2.80
N VAL A 113 -2.69 9.80 -2.90
CA VAL A 113 -3.34 10.42 -1.73
C VAL A 113 -4.83 10.15 -1.72
N ILE A 114 -5.57 10.69 -2.71
CA ILE A 114 -7.04 10.58 -2.73
C ILE A 114 -7.47 9.12 -2.75
N GLY A 115 -6.85 8.28 -3.58
CA GLY A 115 -7.13 6.84 -3.61
C GLY A 115 -6.95 6.15 -2.26
N SER A 116 -5.90 6.52 -1.51
CA SER A 116 -5.66 5.99 -0.16
C SER A 116 -6.74 6.44 0.83
N PHE A 117 -7.20 7.70 0.75
CA PHE A 117 -8.33 8.19 1.55
C PHE A 117 -9.63 7.45 1.23
N LEU A 118 -9.95 7.27 -0.05
CA LEU A 118 -11.16 6.57 -0.49
C LEU A 118 -11.17 5.12 0.02
N CYS A 119 -10.07 4.41 -0.16
CA CYS A 119 -9.97 3.03 0.32
C CYS A 119 -10.00 2.94 1.85
N ALA A 120 -9.32 3.85 2.57
CA ALA A 120 -9.36 3.89 4.03
C ALA A 120 -10.78 4.19 4.55
N ARG A 121 -11.50 5.13 3.93
CA ARG A 121 -12.89 5.45 4.27
C ARG A 121 -13.81 4.22 4.16
N GLU A 122 -13.71 3.50 3.05
CA GLU A 122 -14.53 2.31 2.81
C GLU A 122 -14.14 1.15 3.74
N ALA A 123 -12.85 1.02 4.08
CA ALA A 123 -12.39 0.05 5.06
C ALA A 123 -12.93 0.36 6.46
N VAL A 124 -12.84 1.62 6.92
CA VAL A 124 -13.38 2.04 8.22
C VAL A 124 -14.88 1.75 8.34
N ARG A 125 -15.67 2.04 7.29
CA ARG A 125 -17.12 1.75 7.27
C ARG A 125 -17.44 0.27 7.52
N ARG A 126 -16.52 -0.65 7.17
CA ARG A 126 -16.68 -2.10 7.32
C ARG A 126 -16.07 -2.64 8.59
N MET A 127 -14.94 -2.10 9.01
CA MET A 127 -14.17 -2.59 10.16
C MET A 127 -14.63 -2.02 11.49
N SER A 128 -15.00 -0.73 11.52
CA SER A 128 -15.27 0.00 12.76
C SER A 128 -16.39 -0.63 13.57
N THR A 129 -16.15 -0.84 14.87
CA THR A 129 -17.18 -1.28 15.82
C THR A 129 -18.33 -0.30 15.93
N ARG A 130 -18.12 0.99 15.66
CA ARG A 130 -19.15 2.02 15.55
C ARG A 130 -20.16 1.71 14.43
N HIS A 131 -19.74 1.02 13.37
CA HIS A 131 -20.58 0.56 12.25
C HIS A 131 -20.92 -0.93 12.35
N GLY A 132 -20.76 -1.54 13.53
CA GLY A 132 -21.00 -2.97 13.75
C GLY A 132 -19.96 -3.88 13.10
N GLY A 133 -18.75 -3.36 12.84
CA GLY A 133 -17.62 -4.11 12.32
C GLY A 133 -16.86 -4.88 13.38
N PRO A 134 -15.97 -5.80 12.98
CA PRO A 134 -15.21 -6.65 13.90
C PRO A 134 -13.92 -5.97 14.45
N GLY A 135 -13.61 -4.75 14.04
CA GLY A 135 -12.28 -4.17 14.14
C GLY A 135 -11.41 -4.56 12.94
N GLY A 136 -10.10 -4.30 13.05
CA GLY A 136 -9.17 -4.69 12.00
C GLY A 136 -7.86 -3.90 11.99
N ALA A 137 -7.14 -3.98 10.85
CA ALA A 137 -5.89 -3.27 10.69
C ALA A 137 -5.74 -2.64 9.29
N ILE A 138 -5.21 -1.42 9.26
CA ILE A 138 -4.86 -0.70 8.03
C ILE A 138 -3.37 -0.44 8.04
N VAL A 139 -2.68 -0.80 6.94
CA VAL A 139 -1.28 -0.44 6.73
C VAL A 139 -1.15 0.38 5.45
N ASN A 140 -0.66 1.59 5.60
CA ASN A 140 -0.38 2.48 4.48
C ASN A 140 1.08 2.31 4.02
N VAL A 141 1.31 2.18 2.72
CA VAL A 141 2.65 2.17 2.15
C VAL A 141 3.05 3.61 1.81
N SER A 142 3.78 4.23 2.73
CA SER A 142 4.40 5.54 2.56
C SER A 142 5.74 5.39 1.82
N SER A 143 6.76 6.17 2.17
CA SER A 143 8.11 6.09 1.62
C SER A 143 9.09 6.88 2.48
N ALA A 144 10.36 6.50 2.52
CA ALA A 144 11.45 7.34 3.01
C ALA A 144 11.52 8.70 2.28
N ALA A 145 10.97 8.78 1.06
CA ALA A 145 10.87 10.03 0.29
C ALA A 145 10.10 11.13 1.04
N SER A 146 9.10 10.78 1.88
CA SER A 146 8.35 11.75 2.71
C SER A 146 9.26 12.58 3.62
N ARG A 147 10.37 11.99 4.06
CA ARG A 147 11.38 12.58 4.94
C ARG A 147 12.55 13.18 4.16
N LEU A 148 12.90 12.58 3.02
CA LEU A 148 14.04 12.98 2.20
C LEU A 148 13.72 14.11 1.19
N GLY A 149 12.43 14.31 0.87
CA GLY A 149 11.96 15.36 -0.05
C GLY A 149 12.19 15.10 -1.54
N SER A 150 13.06 14.15 -1.92
CA SER A 150 13.39 13.78 -3.32
C SER A 150 13.64 14.98 -4.24
N PRO A 151 14.56 15.91 -3.90
CA PRO A 151 14.80 17.14 -4.67
C PRO A 151 15.23 16.84 -6.10
N ALA A 152 14.78 17.67 -7.05
CA ALA A 152 15.04 17.59 -8.49
C ALA A 152 14.62 16.25 -9.15
N GLN A 153 13.80 15.46 -8.49
CA GLN A 153 13.29 14.17 -8.99
C GLN A 153 11.78 14.04 -8.82
N TYR A 154 11.32 13.85 -7.59
CA TYR A 154 9.95 13.45 -7.26
C TYR A 154 9.40 14.19 -6.04
N VAL A 155 9.54 15.53 -6.01
CA VAL A 155 9.05 16.35 -4.87
C VAL A 155 7.54 16.19 -4.69
N ASP A 156 6.79 16.06 -5.79
CA ASP A 156 5.36 15.78 -5.82
C ASP A 156 5.01 14.44 -5.14
N TYR A 157 5.74 13.37 -5.48
CA TYR A 157 5.59 12.06 -4.83
C TYR A 157 6.00 12.12 -3.36
N ALA A 158 7.11 12.78 -3.02
CA ALA A 158 7.54 12.94 -1.64
C ALA A 158 6.49 13.66 -0.79
N ALA A 159 5.90 14.75 -1.33
CA ALA A 159 4.80 15.47 -0.71
C ALA A 159 3.55 14.58 -0.54
N ALA A 160 3.19 13.79 -1.57
CA ALA A 160 2.10 12.84 -1.48
C ALA A 160 2.33 11.79 -0.39
N LYS A 161 3.56 11.27 -0.24
CA LYS A 161 3.89 10.32 0.84
C LYS A 161 3.95 10.97 2.23
N GLY A 162 4.29 12.26 2.31
CA GLY A 162 4.09 13.05 3.53
C GLY A 162 2.62 13.16 3.93
N ALA A 163 1.72 13.35 2.95
CA ALA A 163 0.28 13.32 3.21
C ALA A 163 -0.19 11.95 3.75
N ILE A 164 0.37 10.82 3.27
CA ILE A 164 0.07 9.48 3.78
C ILE A 164 0.55 9.30 5.23
N ASP A 165 1.69 9.88 5.60
CA ASP A 165 2.16 9.86 6.98
C ASP A 165 1.18 10.57 7.92
N VAL A 166 0.70 11.75 7.52
CA VAL A 166 -0.29 12.52 8.30
C VAL A 166 -1.66 11.81 8.32
N LEU A 167 -2.11 11.25 7.19
CA LEU A 167 -3.32 10.43 7.14
C LEU A 167 -3.24 9.27 8.15
N THR A 168 -2.10 8.57 8.20
CA THR A 168 -1.90 7.45 9.14
C THR A 168 -2.06 7.91 10.58
N GLN A 169 -1.44 9.03 10.95
CA GLN A 169 -1.48 9.56 12.31
C GLN A 169 -2.88 10.08 12.69
N GLY A 170 -3.55 10.79 11.79
CA GLY A 170 -4.90 11.31 12.01
C GLY A 170 -5.91 10.19 12.14
N LEU A 171 -5.95 9.30 11.16
CA LEU A 171 -6.89 8.18 11.14
C LEU A 171 -6.71 7.24 12.34
N ALA A 172 -5.47 6.94 12.74
CA ALA A 172 -5.20 6.11 13.91
C ALA A 172 -5.84 6.66 15.18
N LYS A 173 -5.86 7.98 15.36
CA LYS A 173 -6.49 8.65 16.50
C LYS A 173 -8.01 8.61 16.41
N GLU A 174 -8.58 8.74 15.21
CA GLU A 174 -10.03 8.70 15.01
C GLU A 174 -10.62 7.32 15.29
N VAL A 175 -9.95 6.24 14.82
CA VAL A 175 -10.54 4.90 14.81
C VAL A 175 -9.94 3.92 15.82
N GLY A 176 -8.94 4.34 16.60
CA GLY A 176 -8.29 3.48 17.59
C GLY A 176 -9.25 2.96 18.63
N GLY A 177 -10.17 3.81 19.13
CA GLY A 177 -11.26 3.42 20.04
C GLY A 177 -12.37 2.58 19.40
N GLU A 178 -12.34 2.43 18.08
CA GLU A 178 -13.32 1.67 17.28
C GLU A 178 -12.77 0.30 16.83
N GLY A 179 -11.67 -0.15 17.45
CA GLY A 179 -11.06 -1.45 17.21
C GLY A 179 -10.19 -1.54 15.95
N ILE A 180 -9.79 -0.41 15.36
CA ILE A 180 -8.97 -0.39 14.14
C ILE A 180 -7.57 0.17 14.47
N ARG A 181 -6.53 -0.60 14.13
CA ARG A 181 -5.14 -0.13 14.18
C ARG A 181 -4.73 0.43 12.81
N VAL A 182 -4.07 1.56 12.78
CA VAL A 182 -3.60 2.18 11.53
C VAL A 182 -2.12 2.50 11.66
N ASN A 183 -1.30 1.93 10.78
CA ASN A 183 0.14 2.12 10.75
C ASN A 183 0.60 2.41 9.32
N ALA A 184 1.83 2.83 9.16
CA ALA A 184 2.49 2.90 7.87
C ALA A 184 3.86 2.24 7.88
N VAL A 185 4.28 1.76 6.72
CA VAL A 185 5.68 1.46 6.43
C VAL A 185 6.25 2.55 5.55
N ARG A 186 7.52 2.88 5.74
CA ARG A 186 8.32 3.78 4.90
C ARG A 186 9.44 3.00 4.21
N PRO A 187 9.16 2.38 3.04
CA PRO A 187 10.20 1.71 2.27
C PRO A 187 11.27 2.70 1.82
N GLY A 188 12.52 2.27 1.86
CA GLY A 188 13.65 3.00 1.29
C GLY A 188 13.84 2.69 -0.19
N LEU A 189 15.06 2.33 -0.55
CA LEU A 189 15.43 1.92 -1.90
C LEU A 189 15.13 0.42 -2.07
N ILE A 190 13.97 0.10 -2.64
CA ILE A 190 13.47 -1.28 -2.80
C ILE A 190 13.52 -1.69 -4.27
N ASP A 191 14.04 -2.88 -4.53
CA ASP A 191 14.12 -3.45 -5.88
C ASP A 191 12.73 -3.87 -6.35
N THR A 192 12.12 -2.99 -7.16
CA THR A 192 10.78 -3.17 -7.73
C THR A 192 10.66 -2.40 -9.05
N GLU A 193 9.67 -2.74 -9.84
CA GLU A 193 9.40 -2.13 -11.15
C GLU A 193 8.99 -0.65 -11.08
N ILE A 194 8.75 -0.10 -9.88
CA ILE A 194 8.37 1.31 -9.72
C ILE A 194 9.47 2.25 -10.24
N HIS A 195 10.73 1.88 -10.08
CA HIS A 195 11.87 2.67 -10.57
C HIS A 195 11.93 2.70 -12.08
N ALA A 196 11.72 1.56 -12.73
CA ALA A 196 11.66 1.47 -14.20
C ALA A 196 10.47 2.26 -14.77
N SER A 197 9.29 2.20 -14.12
CA SER A 197 8.13 3.00 -14.53
C SER A 197 8.34 4.51 -14.34
N GLY A 198 9.21 4.92 -13.42
CA GLY A 198 9.66 6.30 -13.22
C GLY A 198 10.90 6.68 -14.06
N GLY A 199 11.29 5.87 -15.05
CA GLY A 199 12.41 6.17 -15.97
C GLY A 199 13.82 5.93 -15.41
N LEU A 200 13.94 5.31 -14.23
CA LEU A 200 15.24 5.04 -13.56
C LEU A 200 15.38 3.53 -13.24
N PRO A 201 15.50 2.63 -14.23
CA PRO A 201 15.54 1.18 -14.00
C PRO A 201 16.73 0.73 -13.13
N ASP A 202 17.88 1.38 -13.23
CA ASP A 202 19.10 1.03 -12.51
C ASP A 202 19.24 1.74 -11.15
N ARG A 203 18.21 2.51 -10.72
CA ARG A 203 18.26 3.36 -9.53
C ARG A 203 18.74 2.63 -8.26
N VAL A 204 18.30 1.40 -8.07
CA VAL A 204 18.67 0.61 -6.90
C VAL A 204 20.17 0.34 -6.89
N LYS A 205 20.73 -0.09 -8.02
CA LYS A 205 22.15 -0.37 -8.19
C LYS A 205 23.01 0.90 -8.01
N GLU A 206 22.57 2.00 -8.62
CA GLU A 206 23.29 3.28 -8.57
C GLU A 206 23.34 3.88 -7.18
N LEU A 207 22.26 3.75 -6.39
CA LEU A 207 22.14 4.39 -5.09
C LEU A 207 22.39 3.46 -3.88
N ALA A 208 22.68 2.19 -4.10
CA ALA A 208 22.92 1.22 -3.02
C ALA A 208 24.02 1.66 -2.05
N HIS A 209 25.07 2.33 -2.55
CA HIS A 209 26.19 2.84 -1.76
C HIS A 209 25.78 3.96 -0.78
N LEU A 210 24.62 4.60 -0.96
CA LEU A 210 24.08 5.62 -0.06
C LEU A 210 23.20 5.02 1.06
N VAL A 211 22.92 3.72 0.99
CA VAL A 211 22.17 3.01 2.04
C VAL A 211 23.16 2.51 3.09
N PRO A 212 22.97 2.74 4.40
CA PRO A 212 23.85 2.22 5.43
C PRO A 212 24.07 0.71 5.34
N MET A 213 23.05 -0.09 4.98
CA MET A 213 23.18 -1.53 4.74
C MET A 213 23.86 -1.89 3.40
N GLN A 214 24.32 -0.90 2.60
CA GLN A 214 25.06 -1.03 1.35
C GLN A 214 24.38 -1.88 0.28
N ARG A 215 23.04 -1.96 0.31
CA ARG A 215 22.22 -2.66 -0.67
C ARG A 215 20.80 -2.07 -0.75
N GLY A 216 20.10 -2.35 -1.84
CA GLY A 216 18.66 -2.21 -1.86
C GLY A 216 17.96 -3.25 -0.99
N GLY A 217 16.75 -2.97 -0.56
CA GLY A 217 15.86 -3.94 0.07
C GLY A 217 15.06 -4.70 -0.99
N SER A 218 14.48 -5.84 -0.61
CA SER A 218 13.54 -6.58 -1.45
C SER A 218 12.09 -6.23 -1.11
N ALA A 219 11.17 -6.53 -2.03
CA ALA A 219 9.74 -6.40 -1.79
C ALA A 219 9.27 -7.26 -0.62
N GLU A 220 9.86 -8.44 -0.43
CA GLU A 220 9.58 -9.39 0.65
C GLU A 220 9.97 -8.82 2.02
N GLU A 221 11.09 -8.11 2.12
CA GLU A 221 11.51 -7.46 3.38
C GLU A 221 10.49 -6.41 3.82
N VAL A 222 9.92 -5.66 2.89
CA VAL A 222 8.82 -4.71 3.19
C VAL A 222 7.54 -5.45 3.55
N ALA A 223 7.19 -6.51 2.81
CA ALA A 223 6.00 -7.33 3.05
C ALA A 223 6.00 -7.95 4.44
N GLN A 224 7.17 -8.38 4.98
CA GLN A 224 7.28 -8.89 6.35
C GLN A 224 6.83 -7.85 7.39
N ALA A 225 7.27 -6.60 7.26
CA ALA A 225 6.86 -5.54 8.15
C ALA A 225 5.36 -5.22 8.02
N ILE A 226 4.83 -5.20 6.79
CA ILE A 226 3.40 -4.98 6.54
C ILE A 226 2.57 -6.07 7.19
N VAL A 227 2.88 -7.34 6.96
CA VAL A 227 2.10 -8.48 7.47
C VAL A 227 2.20 -8.56 9.01
N TRP A 228 3.36 -8.25 9.59
CA TRP A 228 3.47 -8.12 11.05
C TRP A 228 2.55 -7.01 11.60
N LEU A 229 2.51 -5.84 10.97
CA LEU A 229 1.63 -4.74 11.39
C LEU A 229 0.13 -5.08 11.27
N LEU A 230 -0.23 -5.96 10.32
CA LEU A 230 -1.61 -6.46 10.18
C LEU A 230 -1.97 -7.46 11.28
N SER A 231 -1.00 -8.22 11.78
CA SER A 231 -1.20 -9.39 12.63
C SER A 231 -1.51 -9.05 14.11
N PRO A 232 -2.01 -10.02 14.90
CA PRO A 232 -2.24 -9.85 16.33
C PRO A 232 -0.96 -9.57 17.13
N GLU A 233 0.22 -9.95 16.64
CA GLU A 233 1.50 -9.66 17.30
C GLU A 233 1.80 -8.17 17.38
N ALA A 234 1.16 -7.35 16.54
CA ALA A 234 1.21 -5.89 16.58
C ALA A 234 -0.01 -5.27 17.30
N SER A 235 -0.67 -5.99 18.22
CA SER A 235 -1.94 -5.59 18.85
C SER A 235 -1.86 -4.25 19.61
N TYR A 236 -0.71 -3.86 20.10
CA TYR A 236 -0.51 -2.56 20.78
C TYR A 236 0.24 -1.53 19.92
N THR A 237 0.29 -1.77 18.58
CA THR A 237 0.98 -0.90 17.61
C THR A 237 -0.04 -0.21 16.72
N THR A 238 -0.21 1.10 16.91
CA THR A 238 -1.00 1.98 16.03
C THR A 238 -0.31 3.33 15.90
N MET A 239 -0.60 4.10 14.84
CA MET A 239 -0.02 5.40 14.54
C MET A 239 1.51 5.35 14.25
N SER A 240 2.09 4.19 14.11
CA SER A 240 3.53 4.02 13.87
C SER A 240 3.87 4.19 12.40
N LEU A 241 5.01 4.84 12.13
CA LEU A 241 5.62 5.00 10.82
C LEU A 241 6.93 4.20 10.82
N VAL A 242 6.85 2.95 10.35
CA VAL A 242 7.96 1.99 10.45
C VAL A 242 8.90 2.13 9.25
N GLU A 243 10.14 2.49 9.50
CA GLU A 243 11.18 2.57 8.46
C GLU A 243 11.63 1.16 8.04
N VAL A 244 11.51 0.87 6.74
CA VAL A 244 12.04 -0.35 6.11
C VAL A 244 12.97 0.10 4.99
N SER A 245 14.10 0.70 5.36
CA SER A 245 14.89 1.53 4.46
C SER A 245 16.39 1.19 4.45
N GLY A 246 16.81 0.16 5.22
CA GLY A 246 18.24 -0.14 5.38
C GLY A 246 19.03 0.98 6.08
N GLY A 247 18.33 1.88 6.79
CA GLY A 247 18.91 3.02 7.52
C GLY A 247 18.95 4.34 6.72
N ARG A 248 18.41 4.37 5.49
CA ARG A 248 18.36 5.57 4.65
C ARG A 248 17.26 6.53 5.07
#